data_3a2e66dee6ac67ca926f8f50d6a6638c
#
_entry.id   3a2e66dee6ac67ca926f8f50d6a6638c
#
_cell.length_a   1.000
_cell.length_b   1.000
_cell.length_c   1.000
_cell.angle_alpha   90.00
_cell.angle_beta   90.00
_cell.angle_gamma   90.00
#
_symmetry.space_group_name_H-M   'P 1'
#
loop_
_entity.id
_entity.type
_entity.pdbx_description
1 polymer ?
#
loop_
_entity_poly.entity_id
_entity_poly.type
_entity_poly.pdbx_seq_one_letter_code
_entity_poly.pdbx_strand_id
1 'polypeptide(L)'
;MKHTLFAGILATTAMTTAAMAEDTVTAVHAFPESLIYTKSFLEFVDKVNEAGKGVVQIEVRGGPEAIGMFQQPDAVRAGVVDMVYTPGSFYAGALPEKDALVASNLTAVETRANGGIALIDEIHQEKMGVKYLGWFDSGVCYNLWTRDAPTLDAGGNLDVTGLKLRGNAVYNAFFTEYLGAQVIDLPTTEVYSALERGVVDATGWTQIGLIDLKWNEFLNYRIEPCFFSTDLGTIVNLEKWNSLSEESRTILQDVAIAHEAESSAKLGAVRDEDFAKLEEAGMEVITLEGDAAEAYLAAATQNTWDRMKGLMAESPQGDGNYDKLIELFYKK
;
A
#
# COMPACT_ATOMS: atom_id res chain seq x y z
N MET A 1 -52.76 -72.17 10.41
CA MET A 1 -51.51 -71.56 10.85
C MET A 1 -51.24 -70.45 9.90
N LYS A 2 -51.37 -69.18 10.35
CA LYS A 2 -51.18 -67.99 9.55
C LYS A 2 -49.78 -67.41 9.88
N HIS A 3 -48.82 -67.34 8.90
CA HIS A 3 -47.56 -66.75 9.06
C HIS A 3 -47.62 -65.28 8.55
N THR A 4 -47.49 -64.33 9.48
CA THR A 4 -47.38 -62.89 9.18
C THR A 4 -45.91 -62.56 9.01
N LEU A 5 -45.51 -62.18 7.78
CA LEU A 5 -44.15 -61.57 7.53
C LEU A 5 -44.19 -60.08 7.89
N PHE A 6 -43.35 -59.68 8.81
CA PHE A 6 -43.01 -58.27 9.07
C PHE A 6 -41.88 -57.84 8.14
N ALA A 7 -42.16 -56.93 7.19
CA ALA A 7 -41.16 -56.28 6.40
C ALA A 7 -40.69 -54.99 7.11
N GLY A 8 -39.48 -55.03 7.64
CA GLY A 8 -38.84 -53.84 8.22
C GLY A 8 -38.31 -52.91 7.13
N ILE A 9 -38.85 -51.70 7.05
CA ILE A 9 -38.34 -50.64 6.18
C ILE A 9 -37.17 -49.95 6.91
N LEU A 10 -35.92 -50.18 6.45
CA LEU A 10 -34.76 -49.37 6.84
C LEU A 10 -34.84 -48.03 6.09
N ALA A 11 -35.22 -46.96 6.81
CA ALA A 11 -35.09 -45.61 6.31
C ALA A 11 -33.63 -45.16 6.43
N THR A 12 -32.88 -45.17 5.32
CA THR A 12 -31.54 -44.58 5.21
C THR A 12 -31.71 -43.05 5.08
N THR A 13 -31.49 -42.32 6.17
CA THR A 13 -31.41 -40.86 6.15
C THR A 13 -30.10 -40.48 5.42
N ALA A 14 -30.19 -40.11 4.15
CA ALA A 14 -29.12 -39.47 3.44
C ALA A 14 -28.92 -38.05 4.03
N MET A 15 -27.89 -37.85 4.82
CA MET A 15 -27.41 -36.51 5.14
C MET A 15 -26.87 -35.88 3.86
N THR A 16 -27.66 -35.05 3.19
CA THR A 16 -27.19 -34.14 2.16
C THR A 16 -26.36 -33.08 2.86
N THR A 17 -25.02 -33.19 2.82
CA THR A 17 -24.15 -32.06 3.04
C THR A 17 -24.50 -31.04 1.96
N ALA A 18 -25.14 -29.95 2.34
CA ALA A 18 -25.29 -28.80 1.45
C ALA A 18 -23.85 -28.36 1.09
N ALA A 19 -23.44 -28.55 -0.16
CA ALA A 19 -22.24 -27.92 -0.67
C ALA A 19 -22.48 -26.41 -0.56
N MET A 20 -21.78 -25.74 0.34
CA MET A 20 -21.76 -24.28 0.38
C MET A 20 -21.18 -23.83 -0.97
N ALA A 21 -21.82 -22.87 -1.61
CA ALA A 21 -21.25 -22.27 -2.82
C ALA A 21 -19.94 -21.59 -2.43
N GLU A 22 -18.91 -21.76 -3.27
CA GLU A 22 -17.63 -21.09 -3.09
C GLU A 22 -17.81 -19.57 -3.10
N ASP A 23 -17.28 -18.90 -2.08
CA ASP A 23 -17.31 -17.43 -2.01
C ASP A 23 -16.38 -16.86 -3.08
N THR A 24 -16.83 -15.81 -3.80
CA THR A 24 -16.00 -15.12 -4.79
C THR A 24 -15.80 -13.68 -4.36
N VAL A 25 -14.54 -13.19 -4.40
CA VAL A 25 -14.16 -11.80 -4.11
C VAL A 25 -13.57 -11.20 -5.38
N THR A 26 -14.22 -10.19 -5.96
CA THR A 26 -13.68 -9.47 -7.11
C THR A 26 -12.63 -8.44 -6.65
N ALA A 27 -11.50 -8.35 -7.36
CA ALA A 27 -10.39 -7.49 -6.96
C ALA A 27 -9.82 -6.67 -8.12
N VAL A 28 -9.28 -5.49 -7.79
CA VAL A 28 -8.45 -4.67 -8.69
C VAL A 28 -7.16 -4.24 -7.98
N HIS A 29 -6.18 -3.79 -8.75
CA HIS A 29 -4.91 -3.28 -8.23
C HIS A 29 -4.59 -1.89 -8.79
N ALA A 30 -3.93 -1.05 -7.98
CA ALA A 30 -3.71 0.35 -8.31
C ALA A 30 -2.64 0.59 -9.38
N PHE A 31 -1.72 -0.34 -9.58
CA PHE A 31 -0.57 -0.17 -10.48
C PHE A 31 -0.60 -1.14 -11.66
N PRO A 32 0.18 -0.88 -12.74
CA PRO A 32 0.33 -1.81 -13.86
C PRO A 32 0.86 -3.18 -13.41
N GLU A 33 0.49 -4.26 -14.11
CA GLU A 33 0.93 -5.62 -13.78
C GLU A 33 2.45 -5.82 -13.85
N SER A 34 3.16 -5.01 -14.64
CA SER A 34 4.62 -5.08 -14.71
C SER A 34 5.31 -4.69 -13.40
N LEU A 35 4.67 -3.86 -12.58
CA LEU A 35 5.26 -3.34 -11.34
C LEU A 35 5.37 -4.42 -10.27
N ILE A 36 6.50 -4.45 -9.56
CA ILE A 36 6.79 -5.41 -8.50
C ILE A 36 5.68 -5.51 -7.43
N TYR A 37 5.05 -4.39 -7.09
CA TYR A 37 3.95 -4.35 -6.13
C TYR A 37 2.70 -5.08 -6.62
N THR A 38 2.35 -4.94 -7.89
CA THR A 38 1.23 -5.71 -8.46
C THR A 38 1.56 -7.20 -8.51
N LYS A 39 2.80 -7.56 -8.86
CA LYS A 39 3.25 -8.96 -8.81
C LYS A 39 3.15 -9.53 -7.40
N SER A 40 3.50 -8.75 -6.36
CA SER A 40 3.33 -9.15 -4.96
C SER A 40 1.85 -9.39 -4.61
N PHE A 41 0.97 -8.48 -5.01
CA PHE A 41 -0.48 -8.68 -4.80
C PHE A 41 -1.01 -9.92 -5.53
N LEU A 42 -0.58 -10.18 -6.77
CA LEU A 42 -0.99 -11.38 -7.52
C LEU A 42 -0.48 -12.67 -6.85
N GLU A 43 0.71 -12.66 -6.23
CA GLU A 43 1.18 -13.78 -5.41
C GLU A 43 0.29 -13.99 -4.16
N PHE A 44 -0.19 -12.93 -3.53
CA PHE A 44 -1.18 -13.04 -2.46
C PHE A 44 -2.48 -13.68 -2.96
N VAL A 45 -3.00 -13.24 -4.13
CA VAL A 45 -4.19 -13.81 -4.76
C VAL A 45 -4.01 -15.30 -5.04
N ASP A 46 -2.87 -15.71 -5.60
CA ASP A 46 -2.58 -17.11 -5.91
C ASP A 46 -2.57 -17.97 -4.62
N LYS A 47 -1.98 -17.46 -3.54
CA LYS A 47 -1.96 -18.15 -2.24
C LYS A 47 -3.35 -18.30 -1.63
N VAL A 48 -4.19 -17.25 -1.72
CA VAL A 48 -5.60 -17.32 -1.27
C VAL A 48 -6.35 -18.36 -2.10
N ASN A 49 -6.21 -18.29 -3.43
CA ASN A 49 -6.91 -19.20 -4.35
C ASN A 49 -6.47 -20.67 -4.18
N GLU A 50 -5.21 -20.89 -3.82
CA GLU A 50 -4.70 -22.23 -3.49
C GLU A 50 -5.27 -22.74 -2.15
N ALA A 51 -5.19 -21.92 -1.09
CA ALA A 51 -5.66 -22.28 0.25
C ALA A 51 -7.19 -22.38 0.33
N GLY A 52 -7.88 -21.56 -0.46
CA GLY A 52 -9.32 -21.40 -0.45
C GLY A 52 -10.07 -22.25 -1.47
N LYS A 53 -9.46 -23.26 -2.10
CA LYS A 53 -10.13 -24.10 -3.08
C LYS A 53 -11.45 -24.71 -2.55
N GLY A 54 -12.57 -24.41 -3.22
CA GLY A 54 -13.90 -24.85 -2.84
C GLY A 54 -14.53 -24.06 -1.68
N VAL A 55 -13.86 -23.02 -1.16
CA VAL A 55 -14.30 -22.17 -0.06
C VAL A 55 -14.36 -20.71 -0.50
N VAL A 56 -13.24 -20.16 -0.98
CA VAL A 56 -13.14 -18.76 -1.43
C VAL A 56 -12.13 -18.60 -2.57
N GLN A 57 -12.48 -17.78 -3.56
CA GLN A 57 -11.59 -17.40 -4.66
C GLN A 57 -11.58 -15.88 -4.84
N ILE A 58 -10.41 -15.32 -5.16
CA ILE A 58 -10.26 -13.94 -5.59
C ILE A 58 -10.18 -13.92 -7.13
N GLU A 59 -11.06 -13.14 -7.75
CA GLU A 59 -11.06 -12.90 -9.19
C GLU A 59 -10.53 -11.49 -9.49
N VAL A 60 -9.33 -11.38 -10.02
CA VAL A 60 -8.75 -10.09 -10.43
C VAL A 60 -9.43 -9.60 -11.70
N ARG A 61 -9.97 -8.38 -11.67
CA ARG A 61 -10.70 -7.73 -12.77
C ARG A 61 -9.85 -6.77 -13.58
N GLY A 62 -8.60 -6.55 -13.18
CA GLY A 62 -7.63 -5.69 -13.84
C GLY A 62 -7.02 -4.65 -12.92
N GLY A 63 -6.37 -3.67 -13.52
CA GLY A 63 -5.65 -2.60 -12.86
C GLY A 63 -6.20 -1.21 -13.20
N PRO A 64 -5.29 -0.20 -13.36
CA PRO A 64 -5.69 1.19 -13.65
C PRO A 64 -6.40 1.36 -15.00
N GLU A 65 -6.30 0.39 -15.91
CA GLU A 65 -7.04 0.36 -17.17
C GLU A 65 -8.53 -0.03 -16.99
N ALA A 66 -8.85 -0.79 -15.94
CA ALA A 66 -10.23 -1.18 -15.63
C ALA A 66 -10.93 -0.11 -14.80
N ILE A 67 -10.28 0.37 -13.75
CA ILE A 67 -10.75 1.47 -12.89
C ILE A 67 -9.53 2.35 -12.60
N GLY A 68 -9.62 3.65 -12.90
CA GLY A 68 -8.53 4.58 -12.65
C GLY A 68 -8.03 4.52 -11.20
N MET A 69 -6.71 4.54 -10.98
CA MET A 69 -6.08 4.23 -9.69
C MET A 69 -6.63 5.04 -8.50
N PHE A 70 -6.94 6.30 -8.69
CA PHE A 70 -7.49 7.17 -7.64
C PHE A 70 -9.00 6.98 -7.41
N GLN A 71 -9.71 6.30 -8.33
CA GLN A 71 -11.14 5.97 -8.21
C GLN A 71 -11.38 4.60 -7.57
N GLN A 72 -10.37 3.75 -7.52
CA GLN A 72 -10.49 2.38 -7.00
C GLN A 72 -10.94 2.32 -5.53
N PRO A 73 -10.42 3.16 -4.58
CA PRO A 73 -10.90 3.14 -3.21
C PRO A 73 -12.40 3.47 -3.08
N ASP A 74 -12.90 4.45 -3.85
CA ASP A 74 -14.33 4.77 -3.87
C ASP A 74 -15.16 3.67 -4.53
N ALA A 75 -14.64 2.98 -5.55
CA ALA A 75 -15.30 1.83 -6.17
C ALA A 75 -15.49 0.68 -5.17
N VAL A 76 -14.51 0.41 -4.31
CA VAL A 76 -14.64 -0.58 -3.23
C VAL A 76 -15.65 -0.13 -2.18
N ARG A 77 -15.60 1.14 -1.75
CA ARG A 77 -16.59 1.68 -0.80
C ARG A 77 -18.03 1.54 -1.32
N ALA A 78 -18.21 1.77 -2.61
CA ALA A 78 -19.51 1.67 -3.28
C ALA A 78 -19.93 0.22 -3.63
N GLY A 79 -19.09 -0.79 -3.40
CA GLY A 79 -19.37 -2.19 -3.76
C GLY A 79 -19.36 -2.46 -5.27
N VAL A 80 -18.73 -1.60 -6.08
CA VAL A 80 -18.54 -1.84 -7.53
C VAL A 80 -17.53 -2.97 -7.77
N VAL A 81 -16.54 -3.06 -6.89
CA VAL A 81 -15.57 -4.15 -6.77
C VAL A 81 -15.39 -4.47 -5.29
N ASP A 82 -15.11 -5.71 -4.95
CA ASP A 82 -15.09 -6.15 -3.56
C ASP A 82 -13.78 -5.80 -2.84
N MET A 83 -12.66 -5.80 -3.55
CA MET A 83 -11.31 -5.65 -2.98
C MET A 83 -10.44 -4.75 -3.86
N VAL A 84 -9.55 -3.98 -3.25
CA VAL A 84 -8.47 -3.28 -3.95
C VAL A 84 -7.15 -3.38 -3.18
N TYR A 85 -6.06 -3.58 -3.94
CA TYR A 85 -4.70 -3.38 -3.47
C TYR A 85 -4.21 -1.99 -3.89
N THR A 86 -3.95 -1.11 -2.92
CA THR A 86 -3.73 0.32 -3.18
C THR A 86 -2.89 0.98 -2.08
N PRO A 87 -2.14 2.06 -2.39
CA PRO A 87 -1.59 2.92 -1.35
C PRO A 87 -2.70 3.62 -0.56
N GLY A 88 -2.52 3.73 0.76
CA GLY A 88 -3.40 4.49 1.60
C GLY A 88 -3.48 5.98 1.23
N SER A 89 -2.39 6.53 0.69
CA SER A 89 -2.32 7.92 0.20
C SER A 89 -3.38 8.24 -0.88
N PHE A 90 -3.91 7.25 -1.60
CA PHE A 90 -4.94 7.49 -2.62
C PHE A 90 -6.32 7.78 -2.05
N TYR A 91 -6.54 7.56 -0.76
CA TYR A 91 -7.78 7.89 -0.05
C TYR A 91 -7.55 8.72 1.22
N ALA A 92 -6.40 9.43 1.30
CA ALA A 92 -6.03 10.26 2.46
C ALA A 92 -7.08 11.31 2.83
N GLY A 93 -7.82 11.85 1.86
CA GLY A 93 -8.91 12.79 2.11
C GLY A 93 -10.09 12.18 2.86
N ALA A 94 -10.32 10.87 2.72
CA ALA A 94 -11.37 10.16 3.43
C ALA A 94 -10.87 9.58 4.77
N LEU A 95 -9.58 9.24 4.86
CA LEU A 95 -9.00 8.58 6.02
C LEU A 95 -7.54 9.02 6.22
N PRO A 96 -7.31 10.20 6.80
CA PRO A 96 -5.97 10.71 7.04
C PRO A 96 -5.13 9.87 8.00
N GLU A 97 -5.73 9.10 8.90
CA GLU A 97 -5.06 8.24 9.88
C GLU A 97 -4.13 7.20 9.26
N LYS A 98 -4.35 6.84 8.00
CA LYS A 98 -3.46 5.94 7.27
C LYS A 98 -2.05 6.52 7.08
N ASP A 99 -1.86 7.85 7.23
CA ASP A 99 -0.54 8.48 7.21
C ASP A 99 0.38 7.99 8.33
N ALA A 100 -0.17 7.38 9.38
CA ALA A 100 0.62 6.71 10.40
C ALA A 100 1.51 5.59 9.81
N LEU A 101 1.06 4.90 8.75
CA LEU A 101 1.87 3.89 8.06
C LEU A 101 3.06 4.56 7.33
N VAL A 102 2.80 5.71 6.68
CA VAL A 102 3.83 6.47 5.95
C VAL A 102 4.91 7.00 6.90
N ALA A 103 4.52 7.53 8.05
CA ALA A 103 5.43 8.07 9.06
C ALA A 103 6.05 6.99 9.96
N SER A 104 5.64 5.72 9.80
CA SER A 104 6.09 4.61 10.64
C SER A 104 7.58 4.32 10.48
N ASN A 105 8.27 4.11 11.61
CA ASN A 105 9.59 3.49 11.68
C ASN A 105 9.53 2.02 12.16
N LEU A 106 8.32 1.42 12.16
CA LEU A 106 8.06 0.03 12.50
C LEU A 106 7.62 -0.74 11.25
N THR A 107 7.84 -2.04 11.28
CA THR A 107 7.37 -2.97 10.24
C THR A 107 5.89 -3.31 10.41
N ALA A 108 5.26 -3.88 9.36
CA ALA A 108 3.89 -4.41 9.46
C ALA A 108 3.76 -5.48 10.55
N VAL A 109 4.77 -6.34 10.73
CA VAL A 109 4.79 -7.38 11.77
C VAL A 109 4.79 -6.77 13.17
N GLU A 110 5.61 -5.74 13.42
CA GLU A 110 5.67 -5.05 14.71
C GLU A 110 4.37 -4.30 15.01
N THR A 111 3.81 -3.59 14.01
CA THR A 111 2.56 -2.83 14.17
C THR A 111 1.33 -3.74 14.29
N ARG A 112 1.37 -4.93 13.72
CA ARG A 112 0.34 -5.95 13.97
C ARG A 112 0.45 -6.48 15.39
N ALA A 113 1.65 -6.79 15.86
CA ALA A 113 1.89 -7.33 17.20
C ALA A 113 1.53 -6.35 18.33
N ASN A 114 1.71 -5.03 18.11
CA ASN A 114 1.39 -4.01 19.12
C ASN A 114 -0.06 -3.49 19.05
N GLY A 115 -0.86 -3.96 18.08
CA GLY A 115 -2.25 -3.55 17.89
C GLY A 115 -2.47 -2.39 16.92
N GLY A 116 -1.42 -1.85 16.29
CA GLY A 116 -1.51 -0.74 15.34
C GLY A 116 -2.36 -1.09 14.12
N ILE A 117 -2.14 -2.26 13.52
CA ILE A 117 -2.95 -2.71 12.37
C ILE A 117 -4.41 -2.94 12.75
N ALA A 118 -4.70 -3.42 13.98
CA ALA A 118 -6.08 -3.57 14.44
C ALA A 118 -6.78 -2.21 14.58
N LEU A 119 -6.09 -1.19 15.09
CA LEU A 119 -6.63 0.17 15.17
C LEU A 119 -6.88 0.76 13.77
N ILE A 120 -5.96 0.58 12.84
CA ILE A 120 -6.14 1.02 11.44
C ILE A 120 -7.36 0.34 10.82
N ASP A 121 -7.57 -0.96 11.04
CA ASP A 121 -8.74 -1.67 10.56
C ASP A 121 -10.05 -1.14 11.18
N GLU A 122 -10.10 -0.90 12.50
CA GLU A 122 -11.26 -0.29 13.16
C GLU A 122 -11.64 1.05 12.52
N ILE A 123 -10.64 1.92 12.30
CA ILE A 123 -10.85 3.24 11.70
C ILE A 123 -11.33 3.11 10.25
N HIS A 124 -10.81 2.16 9.45
CA HIS A 124 -11.28 1.91 8.10
C HIS A 124 -12.74 1.45 8.06
N GLN A 125 -13.13 0.56 8.97
CA GLN A 125 -14.50 0.09 9.06
C GLN A 125 -15.45 1.23 9.46
N GLU A 126 -15.08 2.03 10.45
CA GLU A 126 -15.91 3.13 10.96
C GLU A 126 -16.07 4.27 9.94
N LYS A 127 -14.96 4.73 9.32
CA LYS A 127 -14.95 5.94 8.48
C LYS A 127 -15.23 5.66 7.01
N MET A 128 -14.86 4.49 6.51
CA MET A 128 -14.95 4.17 5.08
C MET A 128 -15.90 3.01 4.76
N GLY A 129 -16.33 2.22 5.74
CA GLY A 129 -17.11 1.02 5.48
C GLY A 129 -16.31 -0.05 4.73
N VAL A 130 -15.02 -0.15 5.00
CA VAL A 130 -14.14 -1.16 4.41
C VAL A 130 -13.33 -1.88 5.50
N LYS A 131 -13.04 -3.15 5.29
CA LYS A 131 -12.10 -3.96 6.08
C LYS A 131 -10.70 -3.68 5.60
N TYR A 132 -9.78 -3.31 6.48
CA TYR A 132 -8.34 -3.28 6.18
C TYR A 132 -7.74 -4.67 6.43
N LEU A 133 -7.37 -5.36 5.36
CA LEU A 133 -6.92 -6.75 5.45
C LEU A 133 -5.48 -6.87 5.94
N GLY A 134 -4.60 -5.97 5.47
CA GLY A 134 -3.20 -5.97 5.88
C GLY A 134 -2.35 -4.87 5.23
N TRP A 135 -1.21 -4.58 5.87
CA TRP A 135 -0.17 -3.68 5.36
C TRP A 135 0.86 -4.50 4.59
N PHE A 136 0.65 -4.60 3.29
CA PHE A 136 1.52 -5.36 2.39
C PHE A 136 2.74 -4.53 1.98
N ASP A 137 3.80 -5.23 1.59
CA ASP A 137 4.97 -4.63 0.98
C ASP A 137 5.63 -3.52 1.82
N SER A 138 5.56 -3.64 3.15
CA SER A 138 6.30 -2.80 4.09
C SER A 138 7.81 -3.09 4.03
N GLY A 139 8.63 -2.22 4.63
CA GLY A 139 10.08 -2.44 4.73
C GLY A 139 10.89 -1.90 3.56
N VAL A 140 10.25 -1.15 2.65
CA VAL A 140 10.91 -0.27 1.68
C VAL A 140 10.47 1.17 1.94
N CYS A 141 11.37 2.11 1.66
CA CYS A 141 11.14 3.54 1.85
C CYS A 141 11.20 4.28 0.51
N TYR A 142 10.95 5.58 0.53
CA TYR A 142 10.99 6.45 -0.64
C TYR A 142 12.34 7.15 -0.74
N ASN A 143 12.85 7.28 -1.95
CA ASN A 143 13.92 8.21 -2.28
C ASN A 143 13.39 9.35 -3.16
N LEU A 144 14.08 10.48 -3.15
CA LEU A 144 13.96 11.48 -4.20
C LEU A 144 14.89 11.06 -5.34
N TRP A 145 14.35 11.03 -6.55
CA TRP A 145 15.06 10.68 -7.78
C TRP A 145 15.03 11.87 -8.71
N THR A 146 16.19 12.22 -9.28
CA THR A 146 16.31 13.40 -10.14
C THR A 146 17.00 13.09 -11.46
N ARG A 147 16.68 13.86 -12.50
CA ARG A 147 17.30 13.79 -13.81
C ARG A 147 18.72 14.30 -13.76
N ASP A 148 18.88 15.49 -13.22
CA ASP A 148 20.16 16.19 -13.10
C ASP A 148 20.64 16.14 -11.65
N ALA A 149 21.96 16.30 -11.46
CA ALA A 149 22.54 16.35 -10.12
C ALA A 149 21.92 17.50 -9.32
N PRO A 150 21.29 17.24 -8.18
CA PRO A 150 20.79 18.29 -7.31
C PRO A 150 21.97 19.06 -6.71
N THR A 151 21.76 20.33 -6.41
CA THR A 151 22.72 21.14 -5.66
C THR A 151 22.54 20.95 -4.17
N LEU A 152 23.63 21.08 -3.41
CA LEU A 152 23.63 21.20 -1.96
C LEU A 152 24.04 22.62 -1.57
N ASP A 153 23.38 23.17 -0.56
CA ASP A 153 23.77 24.44 0.01
C ASP A 153 25.09 24.32 0.85
N ALA A 154 25.58 25.42 1.39
CA ALA A 154 26.77 25.44 2.22
C ALA A 154 26.69 24.61 3.51
N GLY A 155 25.47 24.28 3.94
CA GLY A 155 25.18 23.42 5.10
C GLY A 155 24.99 21.95 4.71
N GLY A 156 25.09 21.59 3.42
CA GLY A 156 24.85 20.25 2.91
C GLY A 156 23.35 19.91 2.71
N ASN A 157 22.45 20.89 2.86
CA ASN A 157 21.03 20.67 2.64
C ASN A 157 20.72 20.62 1.15
N LEU A 158 19.74 19.81 0.80
CA LEU A 158 19.30 19.64 -0.58
C LEU A 158 18.59 20.92 -1.09
N ASP A 159 19.10 21.47 -2.20
CA ASP A 159 18.46 22.57 -2.92
C ASP A 159 17.75 22.02 -4.17
N VAL A 160 16.44 22.04 -4.15
CA VAL A 160 15.58 21.62 -5.27
C VAL A 160 14.94 22.80 -5.99
N THR A 161 15.43 24.02 -5.76
CA THR A 161 14.92 25.25 -6.38
C THR A 161 14.95 25.11 -7.91
N GLY A 162 13.78 25.29 -8.53
CA GLY A 162 13.61 25.20 -9.98
C GLY A 162 13.37 23.80 -10.53
N LEU A 163 13.48 22.73 -9.72
CA LEU A 163 13.07 21.39 -10.15
C LEU A 163 11.54 21.28 -10.21
N LYS A 164 11.07 20.65 -11.28
CA LYS A 164 9.66 20.30 -11.46
C LYS A 164 9.47 18.86 -10.93
N LEU A 165 8.99 18.74 -9.72
CA LEU A 165 8.78 17.47 -9.07
C LEU A 165 7.43 16.86 -9.45
N ARG A 166 7.44 15.62 -9.86
CA ARG A 166 6.19 14.84 -9.90
C ARG A 166 5.69 14.64 -8.48
N GLY A 167 4.47 15.06 -8.24
CA GLY A 167 3.78 14.98 -6.97
C GLY A 167 2.95 13.73 -6.78
N ASN A 168 2.72 13.44 -5.51
CA ASN A 168 1.73 12.50 -5.01
C ASN A 168 1.33 12.96 -3.60
N ALA A 169 0.08 12.75 -3.22
CA ALA A 169 -0.45 13.16 -1.93
C ALA A 169 0.41 12.73 -0.73
N VAL A 170 1.16 11.62 -0.85
CA VAL A 170 1.98 11.09 0.24
C VAL A 170 3.14 12.01 0.62
N TYR A 171 3.76 12.70 -0.35
CA TYR A 171 4.98 13.48 -0.12
C TYR A 171 4.89 14.95 -0.55
N ASN A 172 3.76 15.40 -1.08
CA ASN A 172 3.62 16.77 -1.56
C ASN A 172 3.93 17.81 -0.48
N ALA A 173 3.39 17.65 0.73
CA ALA A 173 3.65 18.59 1.83
C ALA A 173 5.15 18.69 2.15
N PHE A 174 5.84 17.56 2.25
CA PHE A 174 7.28 17.54 2.48
C PHE A 174 8.06 18.26 1.35
N PHE A 175 7.69 18.01 0.10
CA PHE A 175 8.35 18.63 -1.04
C PHE A 175 8.06 20.14 -1.18
N THR A 176 6.84 20.57 -0.92
CA THR A 176 6.47 21.99 -1.05
C THR A 176 6.87 22.81 0.15
N GLU A 177 6.65 22.31 1.37
CA GLU A 177 6.82 23.07 2.60
C GLU A 177 8.29 23.06 3.10
N TYR A 178 8.94 21.91 3.03
CA TYR A 178 10.33 21.80 3.49
C TYR A 178 11.35 22.04 2.37
N LEU A 179 11.20 21.36 1.21
CA LEU A 179 12.15 21.52 0.11
C LEU A 179 11.86 22.76 -0.77
N GLY A 180 10.68 23.38 -0.65
CA GLY A 180 10.32 24.54 -1.48
C GLY A 180 10.14 24.20 -2.97
N ALA A 181 9.87 22.94 -3.30
CA ALA A 181 9.76 22.48 -4.67
C ALA A 181 8.43 22.85 -5.32
N GLN A 182 8.45 22.97 -6.66
CA GLN A 182 7.23 23.02 -7.46
C GLN A 182 6.76 21.59 -7.76
N VAL A 183 5.51 21.28 -7.43
CA VAL A 183 4.96 19.92 -7.55
C VAL A 183 3.87 19.89 -8.61
N ILE A 184 3.90 18.87 -9.47
CA ILE A 184 2.89 18.55 -10.48
C ILE A 184 2.34 17.16 -10.19
N ASP A 185 1.07 17.08 -9.75
CA ASP A 185 0.43 15.80 -9.44
C ASP A 185 0.13 15.00 -10.72
N LEU A 186 0.67 13.80 -10.79
CA LEU A 186 0.46 12.89 -11.90
C LEU A 186 0.27 11.44 -11.41
N PRO A 187 -0.68 10.69 -11.99
CA PRO A 187 -0.78 9.26 -11.75
C PRO A 187 0.47 8.54 -12.26
N THR A 188 0.83 7.42 -11.66
CA THR A 188 2.03 6.63 -12.01
C THR A 188 2.09 6.29 -13.50
N THR A 189 0.92 6.04 -14.12
CA THR A 189 0.79 5.69 -15.54
C THR A 189 1.19 6.82 -16.51
N GLU A 190 1.26 8.07 -16.06
CA GLU A 190 1.60 9.23 -16.90
C GLU A 190 3.03 9.72 -16.69
N VAL A 191 3.73 9.23 -15.64
CA VAL A 191 5.05 9.76 -15.24
C VAL A 191 6.12 9.50 -16.29
N TYR A 192 6.14 8.31 -16.92
CA TYR A 192 7.10 8.01 -17.99
C TYR A 192 7.07 9.09 -19.09
N SER A 193 5.89 9.35 -19.62
CA SER A 193 5.71 10.38 -20.68
C SER A 193 5.99 11.80 -20.19
N ALA A 194 5.76 12.09 -18.91
CA ALA A 194 6.06 13.39 -18.33
C ALA A 194 7.57 13.59 -18.17
N LEU A 195 8.30 12.56 -17.76
CA LEU A 195 9.78 12.56 -17.72
C LEU A 195 10.36 12.66 -19.13
N GLU A 196 9.90 11.85 -20.08
CA GLU A 196 10.36 11.88 -21.47
C GLU A 196 10.25 13.28 -22.09
N ARG A 197 9.16 13.98 -21.85
CA ARG A 197 8.89 15.31 -22.39
C ARG A 197 9.46 16.46 -21.55
N GLY A 198 10.11 16.19 -20.42
CA GLY A 198 10.64 17.21 -19.53
C GLY A 198 9.55 18.05 -18.84
N VAL A 199 8.33 17.50 -18.69
CA VAL A 199 7.26 18.12 -17.90
C VAL A 199 7.62 18.08 -16.43
N VAL A 200 8.27 16.99 -15.99
CA VAL A 200 8.87 16.84 -14.68
C VAL A 200 10.32 16.39 -14.80
N ASP A 201 11.15 16.78 -13.84
CA ASP A 201 12.59 16.50 -13.81
C ASP A 201 12.97 15.58 -12.63
N ALA A 202 12.04 15.35 -11.71
CA ALA A 202 12.26 14.58 -10.49
C ALA A 202 10.97 13.98 -9.98
N THR A 203 11.08 12.98 -9.10
CA THR A 203 9.95 12.33 -8.43
C THR A 203 10.38 11.74 -7.09
N GLY A 204 9.47 11.72 -6.12
CA GLY A 204 9.51 10.74 -5.04
C GLY A 204 9.05 9.39 -5.57
N TRP A 205 9.77 8.35 -5.26
CA TRP A 205 9.39 6.96 -5.53
C TRP A 205 10.10 6.02 -4.57
N THR A 206 9.54 4.85 -4.40
CA THR A 206 10.13 3.83 -3.55
C THR A 206 11.47 3.34 -4.07
N GLN A 207 12.23 2.68 -3.21
CA GLN A 207 13.56 2.12 -3.52
C GLN A 207 13.55 1.06 -4.63
N ILE A 208 12.37 0.53 -4.98
CA ILE A 208 12.17 -0.52 -5.98
C ILE A 208 11.13 -0.09 -7.03
N GLY A 209 11.13 -0.78 -8.18
CA GLY A 209 10.14 -0.58 -9.24
C GLY A 209 10.46 0.55 -10.21
N LEU A 210 11.54 1.32 -10.01
CA LEU A 210 11.98 2.35 -10.97
C LEU A 210 12.29 1.73 -12.33
N ILE A 211 12.92 0.55 -12.34
CA ILE A 211 13.27 -0.22 -13.53
C ILE A 211 12.01 -0.77 -14.20
N ASP A 212 11.06 -1.31 -13.43
CA ASP A 212 9.78 -1.83 -13.94
C ASP A 212 8.99 -0.76 -14.71
N LEU A 213 9.07 0.49 -14.23
CA LEU A 213 8.43 1.66 -14.83
C LEU A 213 9.27 2.34 -15.90
N LYS A 214 10.52 1.89 -16.10
CA LYS A 214 11.51 2.48 -17.03
C LYS A 214 11.84 3.95 -16.76
N TRP A 215 11.61 4.43 -15.53
CA TRP A 215 11.92 5.82 -15.18
C TRP A 215 13.42 6.07 -15.04
N ASN A 216 14.20 5.01 -14.82
CA ASN A 216 15.66 5.04 -14.86
C ASN A 216 16.25 5.42 -16.22
N GLU A 217 15.44 5.46 -17.30
CA GLU A 217 15.88 6.00 -18.59
C GLU A 217 16.06 7.54 -18.55
N PHE A 218 15.47 8.21 -17.55
CA PHE A 218 15.45 9.67 -17.42
C PHE A 218 16.00 10.19 -16.09
N LEU A 219 16.01 9.36 -15.06
CA LEU A 219 16.43 9.71 -13.69
C LEU A 219 17.79 9.10 -13.42
N ASN A 220 18.78 9.95 -13.18
CA ASN A 220 20.19 9.57 -13.08
C ASN A 220 20.74 9.65 -11.65
N TYR A 221 20.01 10.27 -10.73
CA TYR A 221 20.47 10.50 -9.36
C TYR A 221 19.44 9.98 -8.35
N ARG A 222 19.95 9.28 -7.33
CA ARG A 222 19.21 8.87 -6.14
C ARG A 222 19.70 9.66 -4.95
N ILE A 223 18.77 10.28 -4.20
CA ILE A 223 19.08 11.05 -3.01
C ILE A 223 18.89 10.16 -1.77
N GLU A 224 19.92 10.06 -0.94
CA GLU A 224 19.92 9.37 0.35
C GLU A 224 20.06 10.38 1.51
N PRO A 225 19.50 10.12 2.70
CA PRO A 225 18.78 8.89 3.06
C PRO A 225 17.36 8.82 2.49
N CYS A 226 16.82 7.60 2.42
CA CYS A 226 15.41 7.41 2.09
C CYS A 226 14.50 7.92 3.23
N PHE A 227 13.27 8.28 2.89
CA PHE A 227 12.26 8.82 3.80
C PHE A 227 10.95 8.03 3.65
N PHE A 228 10.02 8.16 4.57
CA PHE A 228 8.71 7.51 4.56
C PHE A 228 8.74 5.98 4.38
N SER A 229 7.77 5.29 4.93
CA SER A 229 7.48 3.90 4.60
C SER A 229 6.44 3.82 3.49
N THR A 230 6.45 2.72 2.72
CA THR A 230 5.34 2.38 1.83
C THR A 230 4.07 2.17 2.65
N ASP A 231 2.93 2.62 2.12
CA ASP A 231 1.61 2.53 2.75
C ASP A 231 0.65 1.61 1.96
N LEU A 232 1.22 0.64 1.27
CA LEU A 232 0.48 -0.31 0.45
C LEU A 232 -0.31 -1.29 1.32
N GLY A 233 -1.57 -1.49 0.96
CA GLY A 233 -2.44 -2.38 1.69
C GLY A 233 -3.62 -2.86 0.85
N THR A 234 -4.36 -3.78 1.42
CA THR A 234 -5.55 -4.32 0.78
C THR A 234 -6.77 -3.99 1.61
N ILE A 235 -7.74 -3.32 0.99
CA ILE A 235 -9.04 -3.03 1.58
C ILE A 235 -10.15 -3.80 0.88
N VAL A 236 -11.15 -4.24 1.66
CA VAL A 236 -12.30 -5.02 1.19
C VAL A 236 -13.58 -4.30 1.58
N ASN A 237 -14.57 -4.24 0.69
CA ASN A 237 -15.88 -3.72 1.03
C ASN A 237 -16.45 -4.43 2.27
N LEU A 238 -16.91 -3.68 3.27
CA LEU A 238 -17.30 -4.25 4.57
C LEU A 238 -18.57 -5.11 4.49
N GLU A 239 -19.52 -4.75 3.63
CA GLU A 239 -20.73 -5.57 3.42
C GLU A 239 -20.35 -6.90 2.77
N LYS A 240 -19.48 -6.87 1.77
CA LYS A 240 -18.91 -8.08 1.15
C LYS A 240 -18.19 -8.93 2.19
N TRP A 241 -17.26 -8.35 2.94
CA TRP A 241 -16.52 -9.05 4.00
C TRP A 241 -17.46 -9.75 5.00
N ASN A 242 -18.52 -9.06 5.44
CA ASN A 242 -19.49 -9.59 6.38
C ASN A 242 -20.40 -10.67 5.77
N SER A 243 -20.56 -10.68 4.44
CA SER A 243 -21.33 -11.71 3.73
C SER A 243 -20.58 -13.02 3.51
N LEU A 244 -19.23 -13.00 3.60
CA LEU A 244 -18.39 -14.19 3.45
C LEU A 244 -18.60 -15.17 4.62
N SER A 245 -18.38 -16.44 4.35
CA SER A 245 -18.36 -17.47 5.40
C SER A 245 -17.23 -17.20 6.42
N GLU A 246 -17.34 -17.72 7.61
CA GLU A 246 -16.28 -17.61 8.63
C GLU A 246 -14.98 -18.26 8.13
N GLU A 247 -15.08 -19.39 7.45
CA GLU A 247 -13.93 -20.08 6.86
C GLU A 247 -13.25 -19.23 5.79
N SER A 248 -14.01 -18.58 4.89
CA SER A 248 -13.49 -17.67 3.88
C SER A 248 -12.74 -16.50 4.48
N ARG A 249 -13.32 -15.86 5.50
CA ARG A 249 -12.66 -14.74 6.21
C ARG A 249 -11.38 -15.18 6.91
N THR A 250 -11.36 -16.37 7.49
CA THR A 250 -10.17 -16.93 8.14
C THR A 250 -9.07 -17.16 7.14
N ILE A 251 -9.35 -17.79 5.99
CA ILE A 251 -8.34 -18.02 4.93
C ILE A 251 -7.78 -16.69 4.42
N LEU A 252 -8.63 -15.73 4.08
CA LEU A 252 -8.21 -14.42 3.61
C LEU A 252 -7.31 -13.70 4.62
N GLN A 253 -7.68 -13.73 5.91
CA GLN A 253 -6.92 -13.06 6.96
C GLN A 253 -5.58 -13.76 7.24
N ASP A 254 -5.56 -15.08 7.33
CA ASP A 254 -4.34 -15.84 7.63
C ASP A 254 -3.32 -15.70 6.50
N VAL A 255 -3.76 -15.80 5.24
CA VAL A 255 -2.88 -15.58 4.09
C VAL A 255 -2.38 -14.14 4.03
N ALA A 256 -3.22 -13.15 4.36
CA ALA A 256 -2.80 -11.75 4.42
C ALA A 256 -1.72 -11.50 5.49
N ILE A 257 -1.89 -12.07 6.69
CA ILE A 257 -0.89 -11.97 7.78
C ILE A 257 0.45 -12.61 7.37
N ALA A 258 0.40 -13.78 6.75
CA ALA A 258 1.61 -14.44 6.24
C ALA A 258 2.29 -13.60 5.14
N HIS A 259 1.49 -13.03 4.23
CA HIS A 259 1.99 -12.22 3.12
C HIS A 259 2.67 -10.92 3.58
N GLU A 260 2.20 -10.27 4.65
CA GLU A 260 2.86 -9.08 5.22
C GLU A 260 4.34 -9.33 5.55
N ALA A 261 4.65 -10.45 6.21
CA ALA A 261 6.01 -10.79 6.58
C ALA A 261 6.85 -11.25 5.38
N GLU A 262 6.28 -12.07 4.51
CA GLU A 262 6.96 -12.64 3.35
C GLU A 262 7.28 -11.58 2.29
N SER A 263 6.34 -10.69 1.98
CA SER A 263 6.53 -9.63 1.00
C SER A 263 7.60 -8.63 1.48
N SER A 264 7.56 -8.22 2.73
CA SER A 264 8.57 -7.33 3.31
C SER A 264 9.99 -7.92 3.22
N ALA A 265 10.16 -9.20 3.56
CA ALA A 265 11.44 -9.88 3.46
C ALA A 265 11.94 -9.99 2.00
N LYS A 266 11.04 -10.33 1.07
CA LYS A 266 11.34 -10.44 -0.36
C LYS A 266 11.77 -9.11 -0.97
N LEU A 267 11.07 -8.03 -0.65
CA LEU A 267 11.34 -6.72 -1.23
C LEU A 267 12.67 -6.11 -0.79
N GLY A 268 13.19 -6.48 0.38
CA GLY A 268 14.54 -6.12 0.79
C GLY A 268 15.62 -6.65 -0.16
N ALA A 269 15.48 -7.90 -0.60
CA ALA A 269 16.41 -8.50 -1.58
C ALA A 269 16.24 -7.86 -2.97
N VAL A 270 15.01 -7.58 -3.40
CA VAL A 270 14.73 -6.91 -4.68
C VAL A 270 15.34 -5.51 -4.69
N ARG A 271 15.26 -4.75 -3.58
CA ARG A 271 15.90 -3.44 -3.45
C ARG A 271 17.40 -3.51 -3.71
N ASP A 272 18.08 -4.45 -3.08
CA ASP A 272 19.54 -4.59 -3.21
C ASP A 272 19.93 -4.93 -4.65
N GLU A 273 19.16 -5.78 -5.33
CA GLU A 273 19.34 -6.11 -6.75
C GLU A 273 19.05 -4.90 -7.66
N ASP A 274 17.97 -4.17 -7.44
CA ASP A 274 17.60 -3.00 -8.24
C ASP A 274 18.64 -1.89 -8.09
N PHE A 275 19.12 -1.63 -6.88
CA PHE A 275 20.19 -0.65 -6.65
C PHE A 275 21.47 -1.02 -7.40
N ALA A 276 21.89 -2.29 -7.34
CA ALA A 276 23.07 -2.74 -8.08
C ALA A 276 22.91 -2.54 -9.60
N LYS A 277 21.74 -2.87 -10.16
CA LYS A 277 21.43 -2.67 -11.59
C LYS A 277 21.41 -1.20 -11.98
N LEU A 278 20.83 -0.34 -11.15
CA LEU A 278 20.77 1.10 -11.39
C LEU A 278 22.17 1.73 -11.35
N GLU A 279 23.01 1.37 -10.39
CA GLU A 279 24.40 1.85 -10.28
C GLU A 279 25.26 1.32 -11.44
N GLU A 280 25.10 0.05 -11.85
CA GLU A 280 25.77 -0.48 -13.05
C GLU A 280 25.33 0.26 -14.33
N ALA A 281 24.07 0.72 -14.38
CA ALA A 281 23.56 1.54 -15.48
C ALA A 281 24.01 3.00 -15.43
N GLY A 282 24.77 3.42 -14.41
CA GLY A 282 25.36 4.75 -14.28
C GLY A 282 24.59 5.71 -13.38
N MET A 283 23.61 5.22 -12.59
CA MET A 283 22.95 6.05 -11.59
C MET A 283 23.91 6.43 -10.47
N GLU A 284 23.96 7.71 -10.14
CA GLU A 284 24.78 8.24 -9.06
C GLU A 284 23.96 8.41 -7.77
N VAL A 285 24.62 8.23 -6.63
CA VAL A 285 24.01 8.40 -5.30
C VAL A 285 24.52 9.69 -4.66
N ILE A 286 23.61 10.56 -4.28
CA ILE A 286 23.89 11.77 -3.51
C ILE A 286 23.43 11.52 -2.07
N THR A 287 24.37 11.43 -1.14
CA THR A 287 24.08 11.18 0.27
C THR A 287 24.16 12.48 1.06
N LEU A 288 23.04 12.85 1.70
CA LEU A 288 23.05 13.91 2.71
C LEU A 288 23.70 13.36 3.98
N GLU A 289 24.50 14.15 4.65
CA GLU A 289 25.27 13.73 5.82
C GLU A 289 25.02 14.64 7.05
N GLY A 290 25.32 14.13 8.23
CA GLY A 290 25.25 14.87 9.47
C GLY A 290 23.93 15.59 9.72
N ASP A 291 24.01 16.86 10.13
CA ASP A 291 22.84 17.67 10.52
C ASP A 291 21.85 17.83 9.33
N ALA A 292 22.32 17.85 8.09
CA ALA A 292 21.46 17.96 6.91
C ALA A 292 20.59 16.70 6.71
N ALA A 293 21.18 15.51 6.88
CA ALA A 293 20.43 14.26 6.82
C ALA A 293 19.40 14.15 7.96
N GLU A 294 19.80 14.52 9.17
CA GLU A 294 18.89 14.51 10.32
C GLU A 294 17.71 15.48 10.13
N ALA A 295 17.98 16.70 9.66
CA ALA A 295 16.96 17.70 9.36
C ALA A 295 15.99 17.22 8.26
N TYR A 296 16.52 16.61 7.20
CA TYR A 296 15.73 16.06 6.09
C TYR A 296 14.75 14.98 6.57
N LEU A 297 15.23 14.02 7.35
CA LEU A 297 14.38 12.93 7.88
C LEU A 297 13.39 13.43 8.93
N ALA A 298 13.82 14.33 9.82
CA ALA A 298 12.95 14.92 10.83
C ALA A 298 11.81 15.73 10.16
N ALA A 299 12.14 16.52 9.14
CA ALA A 299 11.14 17.28 8.40
C ALA A 299 10.16 16.36 7.65
N ALA A 300 10.62 15.31 6.99
CA ALA A 300 9.75 14.35 6.33
C ALA A 300 8.75 13.72 7.32
N THR A 301 9.24 13.21 8.45
CA THR A 301 8.41 12.61 9.50
C THR A 301 7.43 13.62 10.10
N GLN A 302 7.90 14.81 10.47
CA GLN A 302 7.07 15.83 11.11
C GLN A 302 5.97 16.33 10.16
N ASN A 303 6.31 16.62 8.90
CA ASN A 303 5.31 17.04 7.90
C ASN A 303 4.18 16.01 7.73
N THR A 304 4.49 14.71 7.79
CA THR A 304 3.46 13.66 7.69
C THR A 304 2.53 13.66 8.88
N TRP A 305 3.08 13.75 10.10
CA TRP A 305 2.27 13.84 11.32
C TRP A 305 1.44 15.11 11.38
N ASP A 306 2.00 16.25 10.98
CA ASP A 306 1.28 17.55 10.98
C ASP A 306 0.15 17.56 9.94
N ARG A 307 0.39 17.02 8.75
CA ARG A 307 -0.64 16.85 7.72
C ARG A 307 -1.77 15.95 8.23
N MET A 308 -1.43 14.80 8.78
CA MET A 308 -2.42 13.88 9.35
C MET A 308 -3.26 14.59 10.42
N LYS A 309 -2.61 15.28 11.35
CA LYS A 309 -3.31 16.02 12.41
C LYS A 309 -4.24 17.11 11.87
N GLY A 310 -3.77 17.88 10.89
CA GLY A 310 -4.57 18.92 10.24
C GLY A 310 -5.82 18.35 9.59
N LEU A 311 -5.67 17.31 8.78
CA LEU A 311 -6.79 16.65 8.10
C LEU A 311 -7.76 15.98 9.08
N MET A 312 -7.25 15.35 10.15
CA MET A 312 -8.09 14.76 11.20
C MET A 312 -8.91 15.83 11.94
N ALA A 313 -8.34 17.02 12.20
CA ALA A 313 -9.05 18.11 12.86
C ALA A 313 -10.22 18.67 12.02
N GLU A 314 -10.14 18.54 10.70
CA GLU A 314 -11.22 18.90 9.77
C GLU A 314 -12.29 17.81 9.64
N SER A 315 -12.00 16.59 10.10
CA SER A 315 -12.93 15.46 10.06
C SER A 315 -14.02 15.61 11.12
N PRO A 316 -15.28 15.22 10.83
CA PRO A 316 -16.36 15.20 11.82
C PRO A 316 -16.07 14.35 13.07
N GLN A 317 -15.20 13.36 12.96
CA GLN A 317 -14.78 12.48 14.05
C GLN A 317 -13.62 13.07 14.89
N GLY A 318 -13.00 14.18 14.43
CA GLY A 318 -11.90 14.83 15.12
C GLY A 318 -10.59 14.03 15.10
N ASP A 319 -9.67 14.39 15.99
CA ASP A 319 -8.31 13.87 16.09
C ASP A 319 -8.10 12.82 17.20
N GLY A 320 -9.18 12.19 17.70
CA GLY A 320 -9.16 11.31 18.88
C GLY A 320 -8.19 10.12 18.83
N ASN A 321 -7.74 9.70 17.64
CA ASN A 321 -6.79 8.60 17.46
C ASN A 321 -5.33 9.06 17.27
N TYR A 322 -5.06 10.36 17.17
CA TYR A 322 -3.76 10.89 16.78
C TYR A 322 -2.60 10.41 17.66
N ASP A 323 -2.71 10.64 18.98
CA ASP A 323 -1.65 10.27 19.93
C ASP A 323 -1.43 8.75 19.98
N LYS A 324 -2.52 7.97 19.90
CA LYS A 324 -2.47 6.52 19.88
C LYS A 324 -1.81 5.97 18.61
N LEU A 325 -2.04 6.62 17.47
CA LEU A 325 -1.37 6.25 16.21
C LEU A 325 0.15 6.52 16.32
N ILE A 326 0.58 7.66 16.87
CA ILE A 326 2.02 7.90 17.10
C ILE A 326 2.61 6.81 17.99
N GLU A 327 1.96 6.46 19.11
CA GLU A 327 2.45 5.43 20.03
C GLU A 327 2.61 4.06 19.35
N LEU A 328 1.67 3.68 18.46
CA LEU A 328 1.64 2.36 17.84
C LEU A 328 2.49 2.25 16.56
N PHE A 329 2.79 3.37 15.90
CA PHE A 329 3.49 3.38 14.62
C PHE A 329 4.89 4.02 14.67
N TYR A 330 5.25 4.70 15.75
CA TYR A 330 6.52 5.41 15.83
C TYR A 330 7.24 5.20 17.17
N LYS A 331 8.42 4.60 17.11
CA LYS A 331 9.35 4.51 18.25
C LYS A 331 10.31 5.70 18.24
N LYS A 332 10.31 6.46 19.34
CA LYS A 332 11.23 7.59 19.57
C LYS A 332 12.66 7.13 19.85
#